data_88e60bcbcde5d20b3d17eeebc924ea85
#
_entry.id   88e60bcbcde5d20b3d17eeebc924ea85
#
_cell.length_a   1.000
_cell.length_b   1.000
_cell.length_c   1.000
_cell.angle_alpha   90.00
_cell.angle_beta   90.00
_cell.angle_gamma   90.00
#
_symmetry.space_group_name_H-M   'P 1'
#
loop_
_entity.id
_entity.type
_entity.pdbx_description
1 polymer ?
#
loop_
_entity_poly.entity_id
_entity_poly.type
_entity_poly.pdbx_seq_one_letter_code
_entity_poly.pdbx_strand_id
1 'polypeptide(L)'
;MIDYKYDESKTLAELKSYIDQTYDQHYSQNNFQATEFIIDGGHGEGFCIGNILKYAQRYGKKNGKDRNDLLKVIHYGIIALYVDRLEKTKNETKKSHNFSIEELCNYKSKFSYQRG
;
A
#
# COMPACT_ATOMS: atom_id res chain seq x y z
N MET A 1 11.76 25.06 -15.05
CA MET A 1 10.85 24.63 -13.99
C MET A 1 9.51 24.21 -14.60
N ILE A 2 8.93 23.11 -14.13
CA ILE A 2 7.68 22.62 -14.70
C ILE A 2 6.51 23.44 -14.14
N ASP A 3 5.64 23.88 -15.04
CA ASP A 3 4.42 24.58 -14.68
C ASP A 3 3.28 23.56 -14.61
N TYR A 4 2.96 23.12 -13.40
CA TYR A 4 1.94 22.10 -13.17
C TYR A 4 0.55 22.69 -13.34
N LYS A 5 -0.26 22.08 -14.18
CA LYS A 5 -1.60 22.60 -14.52
C LYS A 5 -2.64 22.34 -13.42
N TYR A 6 -2.46 21.31 -12.62
CA TYR A 6 -3.46 20.90 -11.62
C TYR A 6 -2.92 20.97 -10.20
N ASP A 7 -1.94 21.82 -9.96
CA ASP A 7 -1.31 22.00 -8.65
C ASP A 7 -0.73 20.70 -8.07
N GLU A 8 -0.20 19.85 -8.95
CA GLU A 8 0.31 18.54 -8.52
C GLU A 8 1.37 18.65 -7.43
N SER A 9 2.29 19.59 -7.57
CA SER A 9 3.34 19.80 -6.57
C SER A 9 2.76 20.18 -5.21
N LYS A 10 1.75 21.05 -5.21
CA LYS A 10 1.06 21.49 -3.99
C LYS A 10 0.31 20.33 -3.34
N THR A 11 -0.39 19.55 -4.15
CA THR A 11 -1.14 18.39 -3.66
C THR A 11 -0.22 17.30 -3.12
N LEU A 12 0.94 17.09 -3.75
CA LEU A 12 1.93 16.14 -3.23
C LEU A 12 2.43 16.55 -1.84
N ALA A 13 2.65 17.86 -1.62
CA ALA A 13 3.04 18.35 -0.31
C ALA A 13 1.92 18.15 0.73
N GLU A 14 0.69 18.42 0.34
CA GLU A 14 -0.48 18.21 1.18
C GLU A 14 -0.63 16.73 1.54
N LEU A 15 -0.48 15.85 0.55
CA LEU A 15 -0.56 14.41 0.75
C LEU A 15 0.51 13.93 1.72
N LYS A 16 1.74 14.42 1.57
CA LYS A 16 2.82 14.06 2.49
C LYS A 16 2.48 14.48 3.92
N SER A 17 1.98 15.69 4.13
CA SER A 17 1.56 16.15 5.46
C SER A 17 0.45 15.28 6.03
N TYR A 18 -0.52 14.90 5.21
CA TYR A 18 -1.62 14.02 5.60
C TYR A 18 -1.08 12.65 6.05
N ILE A 19 -0.18 12.08 5.27
CA ILE A 19 0.42 10.77 5.60
C ILE A 19 1.23 10.87 6.89
N ASP A 20 2.02 11.94 7.06
CA ASP A 20 2.80 12.15 8.28
C ASP A 20 1.89 12.19 9.51
N GLN A 21 0.73 12.84 9.41
CA GLN A 21 -0.25 12.87 10.49
C GLN A 21 -0.83 11.50 10.80
N THR A 22 -1.09 10.67 9.78
CA THR A 22 -1.58 9.31 10.03
C THR A 22 -0.54 8.47 10.77
N TYR A 23 0.73 8.65 10.48
CA TYR A 23 1.80 7.97 11.20
C TYR A 23 1.82 8.39 12.66
N ASP A 24 1.71 9.69 12.94
CA ASP A 24 1.72 10.19 14.31
C ASP A 24 0.51 9.73 15.12
N GLN A 25 -0.67 9.67 14.49
CA GLN A 25 -1.92 9.37 15.19
C GLN A 25 -2.22 7.88 15.29
N HIS A 26 -1.82 7.09 14.31
CA HIS A 26 -2.27 5.70 14.17
C HIS A 26 -1.16 4.67 14.22
N TYR A 27 0.08 5.06 13.99
CA TYR A 27 1.18 4.12 13.83
C TYR A 27 1.72 3.55 15.12
N SER A 28 1.51 4.22 16.22
CA SER A 28 1.83 3.65 17.51
C SER A 28 0.80 2.59 17.94
N GLN A 29 -0.23 2.36 17.11
CA GLN A 29 -1.39 1.54 17.44
C GLN A 29 -1.52 0.35 16.48
N ASN A 30 -2.55 -0.45 16.71
CA ASN A 30 -2.76 -1.75 16.06
C ASN A 30 -3.06 -1.66 14.55
N ASN A 31 -3.52 -0.52 14.04
CA ASN A 31 -3.93 -0.38 12.64
C ASN A 31 -2.79 -0.60 11.65
N PHE A 32 -1.59 -0.17 12.01
CA PHE A 32 -0.41 -0.35 11.16
C PHE A 32 -0.03 -1.83 11.06
N GLN A 33 -0.05 -2.50 12.20
CA GLN A 33 0.26 -3.93 12.24
C GLN A 33 -0.74 -4.75 11.43
N ALA A 34 -2.02 -4.37 11.47
CA ALA A 34 -3.05 -5.05 10.69
C ALA A 34 -2.77 -4.96 9.19
N THR A 35 -2.39 -3.80 8.69
CA THR A 35 -2.03 -3.62 7.28
C THR A 35 -0.82 -4.46 6.91
N GLU A 36 0.21 -4.50 7.76
CA GLU A 36 1.39 -5.35 7.53
C GLU A 36 1.01 -6.82 7.45
N PHE A 37 0.18 -7.32 8.35
CA PHE A 37 -0.29 -8.71 8.33
C PHE A 37 -1.06 -9.02 7.06
N ILE A 38 -1.89 -8.11 6.60
CA ILE A 38 -2.67 -8.30 5.37
C ILE A 38 -1.74 -8.42 4.17
N ILE A 39 -0.75 -7.54 4.08
CA ILE A 39 0.23 -7.56 2.99
C ILE A 39 1.07 -8.82 3.06
N ASP A 40 1.59 -9.16 4.22
CA ASP A 40 2.41 -10.36 4.42
C ASP A 40 1.62 -11.64 4.12
N GLY A 41 0.33 -11.63 4.37
CA GLY A 41 -0.55 -12.76 4.07
C GLY A 41 -0.89 -12.91 2.59
N GLY A 42 -0.43 -12.00 1.75
CA GLY A 42 -0.69 -12.07 0.31
C GLY A 42 -1.98 -11.41 -0.14
N HIS A 43 -2.61 -10.62 0.71
CA HIS A 43 -3.89 -9.97 0.42
C HIS A 43 -3.76 -8.45 0.22
N GLY A 44 -2.53 -7.96 0.05
CA GLY A 44 -2.27 -6.52 -0.05
C GLY A 44 -2.95 -5.87 -1.24
N GLU A 45 -2.91 -6.52 -2.41
CA GLU A 45 -3.53 -5.96 -3.62
C GLU A 45 -5.03 -5.78 -3.44
N GLY A 46 -5.75 -6.83 -3.04
CA GLY A 46 -7.19 -6.76 -2.83
C GLY A 46 -7.57 -5.78 -1.74
N PHE A 47 -6.81 -5.74 -0.66
CA PHE A 47 -7.00 -4.80 0.43
C PHE A 47 -6.88 -3.35 -0.06
N CYS A 48 -5.83 -3.03 -0.81
CA CYS A 48 -5.60 -1.67 -1.32
C CYS A 48 -6.67 -1.26 -2.32
N ILE A 49 -6.95 -2.11 -3.30
CA ILE A 49 -7.96 -1.81 -4.33
C ILE A 49 -9.35 -1.66 -3.70
N GLY A 50 -9.69 -2.54 -2.75
CA GLY A 50 -10.95 -2.45 -2.04
C GLY A 50 -11.11 -1.14 -1.28
N ASN A 51 -10.05 -0.68 -0.62
CA ASN A 51 -10.10 0.60 0.10
C ASN A 51 -10.14 1.80 -0.85
N ILE A 52 -9.44 1.74 -1.99
CA ILE A 52 -9.54 2.78 -3.01
C ILE A 52 -11.00 2.93 -3.47
N LEU A 53 -11.62 1.82 -3.80
CA LEU A 53 -13.03 1.81 -4.25
C LEU A 53 -13.96 2.30 -3.15
N LYS A 54 -13.73 1.87 -1.92
CA LYS A 54 -14.53 2.27 -0.77
C LYS A 54 -14.53 3.79 -0.58
N TYR A 55 -13.36 4.40 -0.57
CA TYR A 55 -13.27 5.84 -0.33
C TYR A 55 -13.65 6.67 -1.55
N ALA A 56 -13.39 6.15 -2.76
CA ALA A 56 -13.82 6.85 -3.97
C ALA A 56 -15.35 6.95 -4.05
N GLN A 57 -16.07 5.86 -3.77
CA GLN A 57 -17.54 5.90 -3.81
C GLN A 57 -18.14 6.62 -2.60
N ARG A 58 -17.42 6.68 -1.48
CA ARG A 58 -17.87 7.38 -0.28
C ARG A 58 -17.86 8.89 -0.43
N TYR A 59 -16.95 9.41 -1.26
CA TYR A 59 -16.83 10.84 -1.50
C TYR A 59 -18.16 11.42 -2.01
N GLY A 60 -18.66 12.43 -1.30
CA GLY A 60 -19.93 13.05 -1.60
C GLY A 60 -21.14 12.38 -0.96
N LYS A 61 -20.96 11.29 -0.22
CA LYS A 61 -22.11 10.54 0.35
C LYS A 61 -22.19 10.62 1.87
N LYS A 62 -21.17 10.17 2.58
CA LYS A 62 -21.28 10.03 4.04
C LYS A 62 -21.12 11.37 4.77
N ASN A 63 -20.07 12.09 4.48
CA ASN A 63 -19.78 13.39 5.11
C ASN A 63 -19.72 14.49 4.04
N GLY A 64 -20.58 14.41 3.01
CA GLY A 64 -20.49 15.29 1.89
C GLY A 64 -19.20 15.06 1.10
N LYS A 65 -18.70 16.09 0.45
CA LYS A 65 -17.47 16.01 -0.35
C LYS A 65 -16.24 16.21 0.56
N ASP A 66 -15.97 15.22 1.37
CA ASP A 66 -14.87 15.25 2.31
C ASP A 66 -13.55 15.03 1.57
N ARG A 67 -12.69 16.04 1.61
CA ARG A 67 -11.37 15.99 0.96
C ARG A 67 -10.53 14.82 1.47
N ASN A 68 -10.71 14.42 2.73
CA ASN A 68 -9.98 13.29 3.31
C ASN A 68 -10.28 11.98 2.60
N ASP A 69 -11.49 11.78 2.07
CA ASP A 69 -11.81 10.59 1.29
C ASP A 69 -10.92 10.50 0.04
N LEU A 70 -10.69 11.62 -0.62
CA LEU A 70 -9.79 11.67 -1.79
C LEU A 70 -8.34 11.41 -1.40
N LEU A 71 -7.88 11.97 -0.28
CA LEU A 71 -6.52 11.72 0.21
C LEU A 71 -6.32 10.25 0.58
N LYS A 72 -7.33 9.61 1.14
CA LYS A 72 -7.28 8.17 1.44
C LYS A 72 -7.18 7.33 0.18
N VAL A 73 -7.91 7.70 -0.88
CA VAL A 73 -7.79 7.02 -2.19
C VAL A 73 -6.33 7.04 -2.66
N ILE A 74 -5.70 8.21 -2.59
CA ILE A 74 -4.31 8.35 -3.03
C ILE A 74 -3.36 7.58 -2.12
N HIS A 75 -3.56 7.64 -0.81
CA HIS A 75 -2.71 6.94 0.15
C HIS A 75 -2.76 5.43 -0.07
N TYR A 76 -3.94 4.86 -0.26
CA TYR A 76 -4.05 3.44 -0.58
C TYR A 76 -3.46 3.11 -1.95
N GLY A 77 -3.47 4.07 -2.88
CA GLY A 77 -2.76 3.93 -4.16
C GLY A 77 -1.25 3.82 -3.97
N ILE A 78 -0.69 4.61 -3.06
CA ILE A 78 0.74 4.53 -2.72
C ILE A 78 1.07 3.16 -2.13
N ILE A 79 0.23 2.65 -1.23
CA ILE A 79 0.44 1.33 -0.63
C ILE A 79 0.30 0.24 -1.70
N ALA A 80 -0.64 0.38 -2.63
CA ALA A 80 -0.79 -0.54 -3.75
C ALA A 80 0.47 -0.59 -4.62
N LEU A 81 1.09 0.56 -4.86
CA LEU A 81 2.34 0.62 -5.61
C LEU A 81 3.49 -0.10 -4.87
N TYR A 82 3.52 0.02 -3.56
CA TYR A 82 4.49 -0.71 -2.73
C TYR A 82 4.28 -2.23 -2.85
N VAL A 83 3.04 -2.69 -2.76
CA VAL A 83 2.68 -4.10 -2.91
C VAL A 83 3.08 -4.60 -4.30
N ASP A 84 2.81 -3.81 -5.33
CA ASP A 84 3.18 -4.13 -6.71
C ASP A 84 4.70 -4.33 -6.85
N ARG A 85 5.48 -3.44 -6.25
CA ARG A 85 6.94 -3.57 -6.27
C ARG A 85 7.41 -4.84 -5.55
N LEU A 86 6.80 -5.18 -4.42
CA LEU A 86 7.13 -6.41 -3.70
C LEU A 86 6.89 -7.65 -4.57
N GLU A 87 5.75 -7.72 -5.22
CA GLU A 87 5.38 -8.85 -6.06
C GLU A 87 6.30 -8.98 -7.26
N LYS A 88 6.64 -7.88 -7.90
CA LYS A 88 7.55 -7.87 -9.05
C LYS A 88 8.95 -8.31 -8.65
N THR A 89 9.44 -7.86 -7.50
CA THR A 89 10.73 -8.29 -6.98
C THR A 89 10.75 -9.78 -6.72
N LYS A 90 9.69 -10.33 -6.13
CA LYS A 90 9.57 -11.78 -5.90
C LYS A 90 9.58 -12.56 -7.22
N ASN A 91 8.84 -12.07 -8.22
CA ASN A 91 8.78 -12.72 -9.53
C ASN A 91 10.12 -12.67 -10.26
N GLU A 92 10.82 -11.55 -10.21
CA GLU A 92 12.16 -11.40 -10.79
C GLU A 92 13.15 -12.35 -10.13
N THR A 93 13.11 -12.47 -8.81
CA THR A 93 13.95 -13.41 -8.08
C THR A 93 13.67 -14.84 -8.52
N LYS A 94 12.40 -15.21 -8.69
CA LYS A 94 12.03 -16.56 -9.17
C LYS A 94 12.50 -16.80 -10.60
N LYS A 95 12.44 -15.79 -11.47
CA LYS A 95 12.81 -15.93 -12.87
C LYS A 95 14.32 -15.95 -13.08
N SER A 96 15.08 -15.25 -12.27
CA SER A 96 16.51 -15.06 -12.44
C SER A 96 17.35 -16.19 -11.84
N HIS A 97 16.73 -17.11 -11.09
CA HIS A 97 17.43 -18.20 -10.44
C HIS A 97 16.85 -19.55 -10.86
N ASN A 98 17.73 -20.43 -11.33
CA ASN A 98 17.41 -21.85 -11.38
C ASN A 98 17.55 -22.41 -9.97
N PHE A 99 16.47 -22.33 -9.21
CA PHE A 99 16.50 -22.83 -7.84
C PHE A 99 16.66 -24.34 -7.79
N SER A 100 17.58 -24.81 -6.97
CA SER A 100 17.58 -26.19 -6.53
C SER A 100 16.34 -26.42 -5.68
N ILE A 101 15.96 -27.70 -5.51
CA ILE A 101 14.84 -28.07 -4.63
C ILE A 101 15.06 -27.53 -3.23
N GLU A 102 16.30 -27.60 -2.75
CA GLU A 102 16.68 -27.11 -1.44
C GLU A 102 16.47 -25.59 -1.31
N GLU A 103 16.87 -24.81 -2.32
CA GLU A 103 16.68 -23.38 -2.34
C GLU A 103 15.21 -23.00 -2.35
N LEU A 104 14.38 -23.72 -3.11
CA LEU A 104 12.94 -23.53 -3.13
C LEU A 104 12.30 -23.82 -1.78
N CYS A 105 12.75 -24.87 -1.09
CA CYS A 105 12.27 -25.19 0.24
C CYS A 105 12.63 -24.11 1.24
N ASN A 106 13.85 -23.60 1.19
CA ASN A 106 14.30 -22.52 2.05
C ASN A 106 13.51 -21.23 1.78
N TYR A 107 13.25 -20.92 0.51
CA TYR A 107 12.46 -19.77 0.11
C TYR A 107 11.05 -19.85 0.67
N LYS A 108 10.38 -20.97 0.50
CA LYS A 108 9.03 -21.20 1.02
C LYS A 108 8.98 -21.15 2.55
N SER A 109 9.96 -21.73 3.20
CA SER A 109 10.07 -21.72 4.65
C SER A 109 10.20 -20.30 5.19
N LYS A 110 10.99 -19.47 4.54
CA LYS A 110 11.17 -18.06 4.91
C LYS A 110 9.85 -17.29 4.83
N PHE A 111 9.06 -17.50 3.79
CA PHE A 111 7.76 -16.85 3.65
C PHE A 111 6.72 -17.39 4.61
N SER A 112 6.70 -18.69 4.83
CA SER A 112 5.79 -19.30 5.81
C SER A 112 6.05 -18.77 7.21
N TYR A 113 7.30 -18.59 7.56
CA TYR A 113 7.69 -18.03 8.85
C TYR A 113 7.20 -16.61 9.04
N GLN A 114 7.27 -15.77 7.99
CA GLN A 114 6.79 -14.40 8.05
C GLN A 114 5.28 -14.30 8.17
N ARG A 115 4.56 -15.32 7.74
CA ARG A 115 3.10 -15.38 7.81
C ARG A 115 2.58 -15.88 9.15
N GLY A 116 3.45 -16.52 9.90
CA GLY A 116 3.11 -17.04 11.24
C GLY A 116 3.02 -15.91 12.27
#